data_a787e8848e57ff5d99d4db6044df3597
#
_entry.id   a787e8848e57ff5d99d4db6044df3597
#
_cell.length_a   1.000
_cell.length_b   1.000
_cell.length_c   1.000
_cell.angle_alpha   90.00
_cell.angle_beta   90.00
_cell.angle_gamma   90.00
#
_symmetry.space_group_name_H-M   'P 1'
#
loop_
_entity.id
_entity.type
_entity.pdbx_description
1 polymer ?
#
loop_
_entity_poly.entity_id
_entity_poly.type
_entity_poly.pdbx_seq_one_letter_code
_entity_poly.pdbx_strand_id
1 'polypeptide(L)'
;MLRLVLTALIYIVGLFDLMMGVNFFIDPQAAAAGAGFSVAPINPTGLATIRADMTAFFVVSGLAMMWGAWRRNADLLVVPAGLFGMAMVIRILTALTVGPGPDYLLPIAVEAIHFVLLLAAWKFLPHHKLAEMG
;
A
#
# COMPACT_ATOMS: atom_id res chain seq x y z
N MET A 1 14.54 3.52 -20.75
CA MET A 1 14.00 2.20 -20.39
C MET A 1 13.61 2.12 -18.90
N LEU A 2 14.49 2.43 -17.95
CA LEU A 2 14.17 2.34 -16.49
C LEU A 2 12.89 3.08 -16.08
N ARG A 3 12.70 4.32 -16.51
CA ARG A 3 11.50 5.11 -16.18
C ARG A 3 10.20 4.47 -16.69
N LEU A 4 10.23 3.88 -17.89
CA LEU A 4 9.07 3.20 -18.44
C LEU A 4 8.72 1.95 -17.63
N VAL A 5 9.74 1.16 -17.27
CA VAL A 5 9.58 -0.03 -16.42
C VAL A 5 9.00 0.35 -15.06
N LEU A 6 9.56 1.37 -14.41
CA LEU A 6 9.05 1.85 -13.11
C LEU A 6 7.61 2.36 -13.23
N THR A 7 7.29 3.13 -14.26
CA THR A 7 5.90 3.61 -14.49
C THR A 7 4.93 2.42 -14.64
N ALA A 8 5.30 1.42 -15.44
CA ALA A 8 4.47 0.23 -15.63
C ALA A 8 4.31 -0.57 -14.34
N LEU A 9 5.39 -0.80 -13.60
CA LEU A 9 5.36 -1.50 -12.32
C LEU A 9 4.46 -0.78 -11.31
N ILE A 10 4.62 0.54 -11.13
CA ILE A 10 3.78 1.33 -10.22
C ILE A 10 2.31 1.24 -10.62
N TYR A 11 2.01 1.31 -11.91
CA TYR A 11 0.63 1.20 -12.37
C TYR A 11 0.02 -0.18 -12.07
N ILE A 12 0.77 -1.26 -12.34
CA ILE A 12 0.33 -2.64 -12.09
C ILE A 12 0.15 -2.90 -10.59
N VAL A 13 1.11 -2.48 -9.77
CA VAL A 13 1.03 -2.64 -8.32
C VAL A 13 -0.12 -1.80 -7.75
N GLY A 14 -0.32 -0.58 -8.24
CA GLY A 14 -1.47 0.25 -7.85
C GLY A 14 -2.82 -0.36 -8.24
N LEU A 15 -2.90 -1.03 -9.39
CA LEU A 15 -4.10 -1.78 -9.77
C LEU A 15 -4.34 -2.98 -8.84
N PHE A 16 -3.29 -3.69 -8.45
CA PHE A 16 -3.37 -4.76 -7.46
C PHE A 16 -3.88 -4.25 -6.10
N ASP A 17 -3.34 -3.13 -5.62
CA ASP A 17 -3.79 -2.50 -4.38
C ASP A 17 -5.27 -2.09 -4.47
N LEU A 18 -5.69 -1.51 -5.58
CA LEU A 18 -7.10 -1.18 -5.79
C LEU A 18 -8.00 -2.42 -5.71
N MET A 19 -7.58 -3.53 -6.32
CA MET A 19 -8.31 -4.81 -6.22
C MET A 19 -8.34 -5.33 -4.78
N MET A 20 -7.23 -5.22 -4.04
CA MET A 20 -7.19 -5.60 -2.62
C MET A 20 -8.15 -4.74 -1.79
N GLY A 21 -8.18 -3.44 -2.01
CA GLY A 21 -9.15 -2.55 -1.35
C GLY A 21 -10.60 -2.92 -1.63
N VAL A 22 -10.94 -3.26 -2.86
CA VAL A 22 -12.28 -3.76 -3.23
C VAL A 22 -12.59 -5.08 -2.53
N ASN A 23 -11.63 -6.00 -2.45
CA ASN A 23 -11.82 -7.26 -1.72
C ASN A 23 -12.06 -7.03 -0.23
N PHE A 24 -11.33 -6.14 0.42
CA PHE A 24 -11.58 -5.77 1.82
C PHE A 24 -12.95 -5.09 2.02
N PHE A 25 -13.42 -4.35 1.05
CA PHE A 25 -14.77 -3.78 1.09
C PHE A 25 -15.88 -4.86 1.02
N ILE A 26 -15.71 -5.84 0.14
CA ILE A 26 -16.70 -6.91 -0.08
C ILE A 26 -16.68 -7.91 1.08
N ASP A 27 -15.51 -8.54 1.32
CA ASP A 27 -15.31 -9.56 2.34
C ASP A 27 -13.95 -9.38 3.04
N PRO A 28 -13.90 -8.61 4.15
CA PRO A 28 -12.67 -8.33 4.87
C PRO A 28 -12.03 -9.58 5.48
N GLN A 29 -12.80 -10.62 5.80
CA GLN A 29 -12.24 -11.85 6.37
C GLN A 29 -11.54 -12.68 5.30
N ALA A 30 -12.16 -12.87 4.15
CA ALA A 30 -11.54 -13.58 3.03
C ALA A 30 -10.33 -12.80 2.48
N ALA A 31 -10.43 -11.46 2.39
CA ALA A 31 -9.32 -10.61 1.97
C ALA A 31 -8.13 -10.70 2.91
N ALA A 32 -8.35 -10.67 4.22
CA ALA A 32 -7.30 -10.84 5.24
C ALA A 32 -6.62 -12.21 5.13
N ALA A 33 -7.39 -13.28 4.99
CA ALA A 33 -6.85 -14.62 4.81
C ALA A 33 -6.00 -14.72 3.54
N GLY A 34 -6.47 -14.14 2.43
CA GLY A 34 -5.71 -14.07 1.18
C GLY A 34 -4.43 -13.23 1.27
N ALA A 35 -4.41 -12.23 2.14
CA ALA A 35 -3.23 -11.40 2.44
C ALA A 35 -2.28 -12.03 3.47
N GLY A 36 -2.55 -13.25 3.93
CA GLY A 36 -1.68 -14.00 4.85
C GLY A 36 -1.84 -13.63 6.32
N PHE A 37 -2.98 -13.05 6.72
CA PHE A 37 -3.28 -12.85 8.14
C PHE A 37 -4.73 -13.25 8.46
N SER A 38 -4.93 -13.79 9.65
CA SER A 38 -6.26 -14.14 10.13
C SER A 38 -6.84 -13.00 10.95
N VAL A 39 -8.10 -12.69 10.69
CA VAL A 39 -8.90 -11.81 11.54
C VAL A 39 -9.70 -12.73 12.47
N ALA A 40 -9.41 -12.69 13.78
CA ALA A 40 -10.21 -13.41 14.76
C ALA A 40 -11.67 -12.94 14.69
N PRO A 41 -12.63 -13.77 15.14
CA PRO A 41 -14.03 -13.37 15.19
C PRO A 41 -14.16 -12.04 15.92
N ILE A 42 -14.51 -10.99 15.22
CA ILE A 42 -14.58 -9.62 15.74
C ILE A 42 -16.06 -9.28 15.85
N ASN A 43 -16.40 -8.44 16.82
CA ASN A 43 -17.72 -7.85 16.90
C ASN A 43 -18.02 -7.00 15.64
N PRO A 44 -19.30 -6.68 15.36
CA PRO A 44 -19.67 -5.93 14.15
C PRO A 44 -18.94 -4.60 13.99
N THR A 45 -18.63 -3.90 15.09
CA THR A 45 -17.87 -2.64 15.06
C THR A 45 -16.43 -2.86 14.62
N GLY A 46 -15.74 -3.86 15.17
CA GLY A 46 -14.38 -4.20 14.78
C GLY A 46 -14.28 -4.64 13.32
N LEU A 47 -15.26 -5.41 12.84
CA LEU A 47 -15.34 -5.79 11.43
C LEU A 47 -15.53 -4.56 10.52
N ALA A 48 -16.42 -3.63 10.92
CA ALA A 48 -16.61 -2.38 10.17
C ALA A 48 -15.35 -1.52 10.13
N THR A 49 -14.59 -1.46 11.23
CA THR A 49 -13.31 -0.74 11.30
C THR A 49 -12.29 -1.33 10.34
N ILE A 50 -12.06 -2.64 10.38
CA ILE A 50 -11.13 -3.31 9.47
C ILE A 50 -11.57 -3.09 8.00
N ARG A 51 -12.84 -3.25 7.71
CA ARG A 51 -13.38 -2.98 6.37
C ARG A 51 -13.06 -1.56 5.92
N ALA A 52 -13.36 -0.56 6.75
CA ALA A 52 -13.14 0.85 6.41
C ALA A 52 -11.65 1.16 6.25
N ASP A 53 -10.83 0.80 7.23
CA ASP A 53 -9.41 1.18 7.28
C ASP A 53 -8.60 0.49 6.18
N MET A 54 -8.80 -0.81 5.98
CA MET A 54 -8.06 -1.56 4.96
C MET A 54 -8.52 -1.19 3.54
N THR A 55 -9.84 -0.96 3.36
CA THR A 55 -10.34 -0.46 2.07
C THR A 55 -9.74 0.91 1.77
N ALA A 56 -9.77 1.85 2.71
CA ALA A 56 -9.21 3.19 2.52
C ALA A 56 -7.70 3.13 2.25
N PHE A 57 -6.95 2.32 3.02
CA PHE A 57 -5.51 2.14 2.85
C PHE A 57 -5.17 1.71 1.42
N PHE A 58 -5.77 0.62 0.94
CA PHE A 58 -5.45 0.05 -0.36
C PHE A 58 -6.04 0.86 -1.53
N VAL A 59 -7.28 1.35 -1.42
CA VAL A 59 -7.89 2.16 -2.49
C VAL A 59 -7.15 3.46 -2.68
N VAL A 60 -6.84 4.19 -1.61
CA VAL A 60 -6.13 5.48 -1.72
C VAL A 60 -4.70 5.27 -2.22
N SER A 61 -3.99 4.26 -1.72
CA SER A 61 -2.65 3.91 -2.21
C SER A 61 -2.68 3.54 -3.69
N GLY A 62 -3.56 2.64 -4.09
CA GLY A 62 -3.70 2.19 -5.47
C GLY A 62 -4.04 3.32 -6.43
N LEU A 63 -5.01 4.17 -6.09
CA LEU A 63 -5.37 5.33 -6.90
C LEU A 63 -4.22 6.34 -7.01
N ALA A 64 -3.52 6.64 -5.92
CA ALA A 64 -2.36 7.53 -5.93
C ALA A 64 -1.23 6.99 -6.82
N MET A 65 -0.96 5.70 -6.75
CA MET A 65 0.04 5.03 -7.59
C MET A 65 -0.35 5.06 -9.07
N MET A 66 -1.57 4.65 -9.40
CA MET A 66 -2.06 4.65 -10.78
C MET A 66 -2.08 6.07 -11.36
N TRP A 67 -2.57 7.04 -10.60
CA TRP A 67 -2.61 8.44 -11.03
C TRP A 67 -1.21 9.03 -11.18
N GLY A 68 -0.30 8.75 -10.22
CA GLY A 68 1.10 9.16 -10.29
C GLY A 68 1.81 8.61 -11.52
N ALA A 69 1.62 7.31 -11.82
CA ALA A 69 2.15 6.66 -13.01
C ALA A 69 1.57 7.27 -14.30
N TRP A 70 0.24 7.44 -14.38
CA TRP A 70 -0.45 8.01 -15.53
C TRP A 70 -0.02 9.45 -15.83
N ARG A 71 0.04 10.30 -14.80
CA ARG A 71 0.44 11.70 -14.93
C ARG A 71 1.95 11.90 -14.97
N ARG A 72 2.73 10.83 -14.80
CA ARG A 72 4.20 10.88 -14.65
C ARG A 72 4.64 11.86 -13.56
N ASN A 73 3.89 11.86 -12.46
CA ASN A 73 4.12 12.73 -11.30
C ASN A 73 4.53 11.90 -10.09
N ALA A 74 5.83 11.92 -9.78
CA ALA A 74 6.40 11.17 -8.67
C ALA A 74 5.93 11.67 -7.29
N ASP A 75 5.49 12.92 -7.17
CA ASP A 75 5.09 13.50 -5.87
C ASP A 75 3.85 12.81 -5.30
N LEU A 76 2.98 12.28 -6.15
CA LEU A 76 1.81 11.49 -5.72
C LEU A 76 2.19 10.17 -5.07
N LEU A 77 3.41 9.68 -5.28
CA LEU A 77 3.88 8.41 -4.71
C LEU A 77 4.35 8.54 -3.26
N VAL A 78 4.52 9.77 -2.76
CA VAL A 78 4.93 10.02 -1.36
C VAL A 78 3.87 9.51 -0.38
N VAL A 79 2.59 9.67 -0.70
CA VAL A 79 1.49 9.22 0.17
C VAL A 79 1.50 7.70 0.35
N PRO A 80 1.43 6.88 -0.71
CA PRO A 80 1.50 5.43 -0.54
C PRO A 80 2.85 4.98 0.04
N ALA A 81 3.97 5.62 -0.30
CA ALA A 81 5.26 5.31 0.31
C ALA A 81 5.23 5.52 1.84
N GLY A 82 4.63 6.61 2.30
CA GLY A 82 4.45 6.88 3.74
C GLY A 82 3.56 5.84 4.41
N LEU A 83 2.45 5.47 3.77
CA LEU A 83 1.51 4.47 4.31
C LEU A 83 2.17 3.09 4.44
N PHE A 84 2.79 2.57 3.39
CA PHE A 84 3.47 1.27 3.44
C PHE A 84 4.70 1.29 4.35
N GLY A 85 5.48 2.37 4.34
CA GLY A 85 6.62 2.54 5.23
C GLY A 85 6.23 2.55 6.70
N MET A 86 5.16 3.27 7.05
CA MET A 86 4.65 3.32 8.42
C MET A 86 4.06 1.98 8.85
N ALA A 87 3.30 1.30 7.99
CA ALA A 87 2.76 -0.02 8.27
C ALA A 87 3.89 -1.02 8.56
N MET A 88 4.94 -1.03 7.73
CA MET A 88 6.13 -1.86 7.93
C MET A 88 6.81 -1.58 9.26
N VAL A 89 7.05 -0.31 9.62
CA VAL A 89 7.69 0.07 10.89
C VAL A 89 6.87 -0.40 12.07
N ILE A 90 5.56 -0.14 12.08
CA ILE A 90 4.68 -0.56 13.19
C ILE A 90 4.65 -2.07 13.31
N ARG A 91 4.61 -2.80 12.21
CA ARG A 91 4.61 -4.26 12.20
C ARG A 91 5.92 -4.84 12.76
N ILE A 92 7.08 -4.26 12.38
CA ILE A 92 8.38 -4.63 12.95
C ILE A 92 8.43 -4.36 14.45
N LEU A 93 8.00 -3.17 14.88
CA LEU A 93 7.95 -2.80 16.31
C LEU A 93 7.05 -3.75 17.10
N THR A 94 5.90 -4.12 16.54
CA THR A 94 4.98 -5.08 17.17
C THR A 94 5.62 -6.46 17.30
N ALA A 95 6.30 -6.94 16.26
CA ALA A 95 7.01 -8.22 16.31
C ALA A 95 8.14 -8.23 17.35
N LEU A 96 8.81 -7.10 17.56
CA LEU A 96 9.88 -6.96 18.57
C LEU A 96 9.35 -6.84 20.01
N THR A 97 8.16 -6.27 20.21
CA THR A 97 7.62 -5.97 21.55
C THR A 97 6.65 -7.02 22.06
N VAL A 98 5.83 -7.56 21.17
CA VAL A 98 4.78 -8.55 21.50
C VAL A 98 5.19 -9.96 21.06
N GLY A 99 6.09 -10.06 20.10
CA GLY A 99 6.51 -11.30 19.45
C GLY A 99 5.89 -11.46 18.05
N PRO A 100 6.58 -12.19 17.16
CA PRO A 100 6.08 -12.47 15.83
C PRO A 100 4.92 -13.47 15.90
N GLY A 101 3.79 -13.10 15.32
CA GLY A 101 2.68 -14.05 15.09
C GLY A 101 3.01 -15.03 13.96
N PRO A 102 2.18 -16.05 13.74
CA PRO A 102 2.29 -16.87 12.54
C PRO A 102 2.12 -15.96 11.31
N ASP A 103 2.80 -16.29 10.23
CA ASP A 103 2.70 -15.61 8.92
C ASP A 103 3.08 -14.10 8.89
N TYR A 104 3.76 -13.59 9.93
CA TYR A 104 4.12 -12.17 10.03
C TYR A 104 5.10 -11.70 8.93
N LEU A 105 5.86 -12.61 8.33
CA LEU A 105 6.87 -12.27 7.32
C LEU A 105 6.25 -11.81 6.00
N LEU A 106 5.15 -12.42 5.58
CA LEU A 106 4.53 -12.10 4.30
C LEU A 106 4.05 -10.65 4.22
N PRO A 107 3.27 -10.12 5.18
CA PRO A 107 2.90 -8.71 5.18
C PRO A 107 4.09 -7.75 5.22
N ILE A 108 5.11 -8.05 6.04
CA ILE A 108 6.33 -7.21 6.09
C ILE A 108 7.05 -7.20 4.76
N ALA A 109 7.17 -8.34 4.09
CA ALA A 109 7.82 -8.43 2.78
C ALA A 109 7.05 -7.61 1.73
N VAL A 110 5.72 -7.71 1.71
CA VAL A 110 4.87 -6.93 0.81
C VAL A 110 5.04 -5.43 1.05
N GLU A 111 4.97 -4.98 2.32
CA GLU A 111 5.15 -3.59 2.70
C GLU A 111 6.55 -3.07 2.33
N ALA A 112 7.59 -3.86 2.57
CA ALA A 112 8.96 -3.51 2.21
C ALA A 112 9.16 -3.38 0.68
N ILE A 113 8.60 -4.30 -0.10
CA ILE A 113 8.65 -4.25 -1.57
C ILE A 113 7.95 -3.00 -2.09
N HIS A 114 6.74 -2.70 -1.60
CA HIS A 114 6.01 -1.49 -1.96
C HIS A 114 6.81 -0.24 -1.61
N PHE A 115 7.32 -0.16 -0.38
CA PHE A 115 8.09 0.99 0.09
C PHE A 115 9.35 1.24 -0.77
N VAL A 116 10.15 0.20 -1.03
CA VAL A 116 11.35 0.31 -1.86
C VAL A 116 11.01 0.69 -3.30
N LEU A 117 9.99 0.05 -3.90
CA LEU A 117 9.55 0.35 -5.25
C LEU A 117 9.05 1.80 -5.37
N LEU A 118 8.26 2.27 -4.41
CA LEU A 118 7.72 3.63 -4.39
C LEU A 118 8.82 4.68 -4.21
N LEU A 119 9.80 4.44 -3.33
CA LEU A 119 10.95 5.32 -3.17
C LEU A 119 11.82 5.35 -4.43
N ALA A 120 12.07 4.21 -5.06
CA ALA A 120 12.79 4.15 -6.33
C ALA A 120 12.04 4.93 -7.43
N ALA A 121 10.73 4.72 -7.54
CA ALA A 121 9.92 5.44 -8.51
C ALA A 121 9.89 6.95 -8.20
N TRP A 122 9.73 7.34 -6.95
CA TRP A 122 9.81 8.74 -6.54
C TRP A 122 11.14 9.37 -6.93
N LYS A 123 12.26 8.69 -6.74
CA LYS A 123 13.58 9.20 -7.08
C LYS A 123 13.82 9.36 -8.59
N PHE A 124 13.32 8.44 -9.40
CA PHE A 124 13.67 8.36 -10.83
C PHE A 124 12.59 8.90 -11.78
N LEU A 125 11.34 9.02 -11.34
CA LEU A 125 10.27 9.59 -12.14
C LEU A 125 10.25 11.12 -12.05
N PRO A 126 9.64 11.81 -13.02
CA PRO A 126 9.53 13.27 -13.00
C PRO A 126 8.74 13.78 -11.81
N HIS A 127 9.14 14.94 -11.28
CA HIS A 127 8.42 15.69 -10.26
C HIS A 127 7.67 16.85 -10.90
N HIS A 128 6.54 17.23 -10.33
CA HIS A 128 5.83 18.43 -10.74
C HIS A 128 6.57 19.66 -10.18
N LYS A 129 7.18 20.46 -11.05
CA LYS A 129 7.81 21.71 -10.61
C LYS A 129 6.70 22.71 -10.31
N LEU A 130 6.58 23.14 -9.07
CA LEU A 130 5.68 24.23 -8.64
C LEU A 130 6.03 25.58 -9.32
N ALA A 131 7.16 25.66 -10.03
CA ALA A 131 7.65 26.87 -10.69
C ALA A 131 6.83 27.34 -11.91
N GLU A 132 5.83 26.55 -12.37
CA GLU A 132 4.95 26.96 -13.48
C GLU A 132 3.61 27.55 -13.00
N MET A 133 3.43 27.77 -11.69
CA MET A 133 2.23 28.37 -11.11
C MET A 133 2.42 29.82 -10.62
N GLY A 134 3.50 30.46 -11.07
CA GLY A 134 3.80 31.87 -10.80
C GLY A 134 3.64 32.75 -12.01
#